data_3ea72952233ca41e384d2c79d6557898
#
_entry.id   3ea72952233ca41e384d2c79d6557898
#
_cell.length_a   1.000
_cell.length_b   1.000
_cell.length_c   1.000
_cell.angle_alpha   90.00
_cell.angle_beta   90.00
_cell.angle_gamma   90.00
#
_symmetry.space_group_name_H-M   'P 1'
#
loop_
_entity.id
_entity.type
_entity.pdbx_description
1 polymer ?
#
loop_
_entity_poly.entity_id
_entity_poly.type
_entity_poly.pdbx_seq_one_letter_code
_entity_poly.pdbx_strand_id
1 'polypeptide(L)'
;MTTITSTGTRYMEQHFIKYIKNKIDANASTPLYLQLKNILDELIKNKTFKHGSVLPSERKLSEILGLSRVTIVKALAELTELNLVIKKHGKGTIINLPIDYNLSGGGFSSQLKQQGIVSNRWLVRELIANKHHQEYDIGSNQLIAKLKRVRLVDDIPVSIETTYIPEQFLPRPDLLEESLYEYWGQQGIDIDIQEYTLAIYRPTIEEADILEVSPTFPLIKIKLKTHNKCGDVIEYGSIICNTDYYHFKFNIKVEL
;
A
#
# COMPACT_ATOMS: atom_id res chain seq x y z
N MET A 1 -14.77 2.24 19.04
CA MET A 1 -14.89 0.80 19.32
C MET A 1 -16.14 0.30 18.61
N THR A 2 -16.02 -0.21 17.40
CA THR A 2 -17.13 -0.87 16.70
C THR A 2 -16.63 -2.26 16.38
N THR A 3 -17.10 -3.18 17.18
CA THR A 3 -16.85 -4.62 17.10
C THR A 3 -17.39 -5.12 15.76
N ILE A 4 -16.52 -5.50 14.83
CA ILE A 4 -16.93 -6.24 13.62
C ILE A 4 -17.42 -7.58 14.10
N THR A 5 -18.74 -7.75 14.05
CA THR A 5 -19.45 -8.92 14.53
C THR A 5 -19.01 -10.17 13.75
N SER A 6 -18.72 -11.24 14.48
CA SER A 6 -18.35 -12.59 14.02
C SER A 6 -19.27 -13.21 12.94
N THR A 7 -20.39 -12.59 12.67
CA THR A 7 -21.42 -13.03 11.71
C THR A 7 -21.07 -12.69 10.26
N GLY A 8 -20.45 -11.53 9.99
CA GLY A 8 -20.06 -11.11 8.62
C GLY A 8 -18.92 -11.94 8.05
N THR A 9 -17.92 -12.24 8.86
CA THR A 9 -16.77 -13.09 8.49
C THR A 9 -17.22 -14.52 8.17
N ARG A 10 -18.16 -15.06 8.94
CA ARG A 10 -18.72 -16.41 8.75
C ARG A 10 -19.54 -16.55 7.47
N TYR A 11 -20.26 -15.50 7.07
CA TYR A 11 -21.08 -15.50 5.84
C TYR A 11 -20.19 -15.43 4.58
N MET A 12 -19.13 -14.62 4.61
CA MET A 12 -18.13 -14.55 3.53
C MET A 12 -17.38 -15.87 3.39
N GLU A 13 -16.99 -16.52 4.51
CA GLU A 13 -16.36 -17.84 4.49
C GLU A 13 -17.22 -18.91 3.82
N GLN A 14 -18.53 -18.95 4.08
CA GLN A 14 -19.43 -19.95 3.51
C GLN A 14 -19.62 -19.78 2.00
N HIS A 15 -19.77 -18.55 1.49
CA HIS A 15 -19.88 -18.27 0.06
C HIS A 15 -18.61 -18.62 -0.71
N PHE A 16 -17.47 -18.26 -0.19
CA PHE A 16 -16.15 -18.57 -0.71
C PHE A 16 -15.94 -20.09 -0.83
N ILE A 17 -16.22 -20.83 0.23
CA ILE A 17 -16.07 -22.29 0.26
C ILE A 17 -16.97 -22.96 -0.78
N LYS A 18 -18.23 -22.54 -0.84
CA LYS A 18 -19.20 -23.06 -1.81
C LYS A 18 -18.73 -22.78 -3.25
N TYR A 19 -18.22 -21.59 -3.52
CA TYR A 19 -17.70 -21.22 -4.83
C TYR A 19 -16.53 -22.11 -5.26
N ILE A 20 -15.54 -22.32 -4.37
CA ILE A 20 -14.40 -23.19 -4.67
C ILE A 20 -14.87 -24.63 -4.93
N LYS A 21 -15.73 -25.19 -4.06
CA LYS A 21 -16.23 -26.57 -4.22
C LYS A 21 -16.94 -26.79 -5.55
N ASN A 22 -17.69 -25.80 -6.00
CA ASN A 22 -18.43 -25.89 -7.26
C ASN A 22 -17.54 -25.80 -8.51
N LYS A 23 -16.34 -25.22 -8.37
CA LYS A 23 -15.37 -25.07 -9.48
C LYS A 23 -14.32 -26.18 -9.55
N ILE A 24 -14.15 -26.95 -8.48
CA ILE A 24 -13.20 -28.07 -8.46
C ILE A 24 -13.84 -29.31 -9.09
N ASP A 25 -13.18 -29.84 -10.11
CA ASP A 25 -13.56 -31.08 -10.78
C ASP A 25 -12.46 -32.15 -10.59
N ALA A 26 -12.78 -33.19 -9.81
CA ALA A 26 -11.86 -34.28 -9.55
C ALA A 26 -11.58 -35.15 -10.80
N ASN A 27 -12.43 -35.09 -11.83
CA ASN A 27 -12.29 -35.87 -13.06
C ASN A 27 -11.57 -35.09 -14.18
N ALA A 28 -11.28 -33.81 -13.96
CA ALA A 28 -10.54 -33.02 -14.94
C ALA A 28 -9.08 -33.47 -15.05
N SER A 29 -8.48 -33.32 -16.22
CA SER A 29 -7.06 -33.60 -16.48
C SER A 29 -6.11 -32.67 -15.70
N THR A 30 -6.60 -31.50 -15.29
CA THR A 30 -5.83 -30.50 -14.52
C THR A 30 -5.70 -30.94 -13.06
N PRO A 31 -4.48 -31.02 -12.50
CA PRO A 31 -4.28 -31.39 -11.11
C PRO A 31 -5.05 -30.52 -10.12
N LEU A 32 -5.61 -31.12 -9.06
CA LEU A 32 -6.45 -30.43 -8.08
C LEU A 32 -5.78 -29.21 -7.43
N TYR A 33 -4.46 -29.29 -7.16
CA TYR A 33 -3.73 -28.16 -6.59
C TYR A 33 -3.69 -26.96 -7.56
N LEU A 34 -3.58 -27.24 -8.87
CA LEU A 34 -3.54 -26.20 -9.88
C LEU A 34 -4.93 -25.58 -10.11
N GLN A 35 -5.99 -26.39 -10.05
CA GLN A 35 -7.37 -25.90 -10.06
C GLN A 35 -7.61 -24.97 -8.87
N LEU A 36 -7.25 -25.39 -7.65
CA LEU A 36 -7.40 -24.58 -6.45
C LEU A 36 -6.59 -23.28 -6.55
N LYS A 37 -5.33 -23.37 -7.00
CA LYS A 37 -4.47 -22.19 -7.23
C LYS A 37 -5.14 -21.22 -8.18
N ASN A 38 -5.67 -21.67 -9.32
CA ASN A 38 -6.29 -20.81 -10.32
C ASN A 38 -7.58 -20.14 -9.80
N ILE A 39 -8.39 -20.88 -9.04
CA ILE A 39 -9.60 -20.34 -8.42
C ILE A 39 -9.26 -19.27 -7.38
N LEU A 40 -8.27 -19.51 -6.53
CA LEU A 40 -7.81 -18.53 -5.54
C LEU A 40 -7.18 -17.31 -6.21
N ASP A 41 -6.37 -17.49 -7.25
CA ASP A 41 -5.78 -16.41 -8.06
C ASP A 41 -6.88 -15.51 -8.65
N GLU A 42 -7.91 -16.11 -9.25
CA GLU A 42 -9.08 -15.38 -9.79
C GLU A 42 -9.79 -14.57 -8.71
N LEU A 43 -10.07 -15.18 -7.55
CA LEU A 43 -10.74 -14.51 -6.43
C LEU A 43 -9.92 -13.36 -5.84
N ILE A 44 -8.60 -13.52 -5.77
CA ILE A 44 -7.68 -12.49 -5.29
C ILE A 44 -7.65 -11.33 -6.29
N LYS A 45 -7.46 -11.60 -7.58
CA LYS A 45 -7.41 -10.58 -8.65
C LYS A 45 -8.72 -9.82 -8.82
N ASN A 46 -9.84 -10.49 -8.63
CA ASN A 46 -11.18 -9.88 -8.66
C ASN A 46 -11.51 -9.11 -7.36
N LYS A 47 -10.53 -8.92 -6.46
CA LYS A 47 -10.68 -8.19 -5.20
C LYS A 47 -11.81 -8.74 -4.29
N THR A 48 -12.12 -10.05 -4.40
CA THR A 48 -13.05 -10.72 -3.50
C THR A 48 -12.51 -10.76 -2.06
N PHE A 49 -11.18 -10.79 -1.94
CA PHE A 49 -10.46 -10.63 -0.68
C PHE A 49 -9.85 -9.24 -0.60
N LYS A 50 -9.83 -8.70 0.62
CA LYS A 50 -9.05 -7.50 0.91
C LYS A 50 -7.59 -7.87 1.11
N HIS A 51 -6.69 -6.94 0.81
CA HIS A 51 -5.31 -7.06 1.23
C HIS A 51 -5.23 -7.28 2.75
N GLY A 52 -4.33 -8.13 3.21
CA GLY A 52 -4.21 -8.46 4.63
C GLY A 52 -5.23 -9.46 5.17
N SER A 53 -6.25 -9.86 4.39
CA SER A 53 -7.19 -10.90 4.80
C SER A 53 -6.47 -12.22 5.08
N VAL A 54 -6.78 -12.86 6.21
CA VAL A 54 -6.18 -14.12 6.60
C VAL A 54 -6.97 -15.28 6.00
N LEU A 55 -6.31 -16.14 5.24
CA LEU A 55 -6.90 -17.39 4.77
C LEU A 55 -7.04 -18.39 5.93
N PRO A 56 -8.05 -19.27 5.88
CA PRO A 56 -8.11 -20.38 6.82
C PRO A 56 -6.82 -21.21 6.80
N SER A 57 -6.43 -21.78 7.92
CA SER A 57 -5.22 -22.61 7.99
C SER A 57 -5.27 -23.77 6.99
N GLU A 58 -4.09 -24.26 6.56
CA GLU A 58 -3.97 -25.38 5.62
C GLU A 58 -4.81 -26.59 6.06
N ARG A 59 -4.80 -26.89 7.38
CA ARG A 59 -5.64 -27.94 7.97
C ARG A 59 -7.13 -27.65 7.79
N LYS A 60 -7.54 -26.42 8.09
CA LYS A 60 -8.94 -26.01 7.98
C LYS A 60 -9.42 -26.00 6.53
N LEU A 61 -8.59 -25.52 5.59
CA LEU A 61 -8.88 -25.58 4.15
C LEU A 61 -9.03 -27.02 3.66
N SER A 62 -8.15 -27.93 4.09
CA SER A 62 -8.22 -29.36 3.76
C SER A 62 -9.53 -29.99 4.26
N GLU A 63 -9.90 -29.74 5.51
CA GLU A 63 -11.16 -30.21 6.11
C GLU A 63 -12.40 -29.68 5.36
N ILE A 64 -12.43 -28.37 5.11
CA ILE A 64 -13.60 -27.70 4.53
C ILE A 64 -13.77 -28.06 3.04
N LEU A 65 -12.67 -28.08 2.27
CA LEU A 65 -12.72 -28.34 0.83
C LEU A 65 -12.77 -29.83 0.49
N GLY A 66 -12.42 -30.72 1.44
CA GLY A 66 -12.30 -32.16 1.20
C GLY A 66 -11.10 -32.53 0.34
N LEU A 67 -10.08 -31.67 0.30
CA LEU A 67 -8.85 -31.87 -0.47
C LEU A 67 -7.72 -32.34 0.44
N SER A 68 -6.76 -33.09 -0.13
CA SER A 68 -5.59 -33.51 0.64
C SER A 68 -4.78 -32.29 1.11
N ARG A 69 -4.13 -32.42 2.28
CA ARG A 69 -3.24 -31.39 2.81
C ARG A 69 -2.11 -31.03 1.84
N VAL A 70 -1.58 -32.04 1.13
CA VAL A 70 -0.55 -31.84 0.10
C VAL A 70 -1.07 -30.97 -1.04
N THR A 71 -2.31 -31.18 -1.47
CA THR A 71 -2.98 -30.36 -2.50
C THR A 71 -3.07 -28.89 -2.04
N ILE A 72 -3.50 -28.66 -0.81
CA ILE A 72 -3.61 -27.30 -0.24
C ILE A 72 -2.23 -26.62 -0.17
N VAL A 73 -1.23 -27.33 0.40
CA VAL A 73 0.13 -26.78 0.57
C VAL A 73 0.74 -26.42 -0.79
N LYS A 74 0.60 -27.29 -1.81
CA LYS A 74 1.08 -27.00 -3.16
C LYS A 74 0.40 -25.78 -3.78
N ALA A 75 -0.92 -25.70 -3.69
CA ALA A 75 -1.66 -24.54 -4.23
C ALA A 75 -1.24 -23.22 -3.56
N LEU A 76 -1.07 -23.22 -2.24
CA LEU A 76 -0.62 -22.03 -1.51
C LEU A 76 0.85 -21.69 -1.78
N ALA A 77 1.72 -22.68 -2.02
CA ALA A 77 3.10 -22.44 -2.42
C ALA A 77 3.18 -21.72 -3.78
N GLU A 78 2.43 -22.18 -4.78
CA GLU A 78 2.33 -21.51 -6.09
C GLU A 78 1.84 -20.05 -5.96
N LEU A 79 0.85 -19.80 -5.09
CA LEU A 79 0.37 -18.45 -4.84
C LEU A 79 1.41 -17.58 -4.11
N THR A 80 2.26 -18.20 -3.27
CA THR A 80 3.37 -17.51 -2.61
C THR A 80 4.45 -17.11 -3.61
N GLU A 81 4.82 -18.00 -4.55
CA GLU A 81 5.74 -17.68 -5.65
C GLU A 81 5.25 -16.52 -6.52
N LEU A 82 3.92 -16.41 -6.68
CA LEU A 82 3.29 -15.30 -7.39
C LEU A 82 3.12 -14.04 -6.52
N ASN A 83 3.59 -14.05 -5.27
CA ASN A 83 3.37 -12.97 -4.29
C ASN A 83 1.90 -12.61 -4.05
N LEU A 84 0.96 -13.51 -4.34
CA LEU A 84 -0.47 -13.29 -4.09
C LEU A 84 -0.89 -13.62 -2.65
N VAL A 85 -0.08 -14.40 -1.97
CA VAL A 85 -0.20 -14.66 -0.53
C VAL A 85 1.18 -14.65 0.13
N ILE A 86 1.23 -14.26 1.41
CA ILE A 86 2.44 -14.29 2.24
C ILE A 86 2.16 -15.08 3.51
N LYS A 87 3.17 -15.83 3.98
CA LYS A 87 3.10 -16.51 5.28
C LYS A 87 3.70 -15.61 6.34
N LYS A 88 2.88 -15.15 7.31
CA LYS A 88 3.36 -14.40 8.48
C LYS A 88 3.34 -15.29 9.71
N HIS A 89 4.49 -15.38 10.40
CA HIS A 89 4.61 -16.15 11.64
C HIS A 89 3.58 -15.70 12.67
N GLY A 90 2.83 -16.64 13.24
CA GLY A 90 1.75 -16.36 14.20
C GLY A 90 0.44 -15.83 13.62
N LYS A 91 0.43 -15.30 12.40
CA LYS A 91 -0.78 -14.74 11.74
C LYS A 91 -1.36 -15.68 10.65
N GLY A 92 -0.57 -16.62 10.13
CA GLY A 92 -1.01 -17.56 9.08
C GLY A 92 -0.70 -17.09 7.65
N THR A 93 -1.49 -17.57 6.69
CA THR A 93 -1.38 -17.18 5.28
C THR A 93 -2.28 -15.99 5.01
N ILE A 94 -1.71 -14.91 4.52
CA ILE A 94 -2.36 -13.61 4.34
C ILE A 94 -2.43 -13.30 2.84
N ILE A 95 -3.58 -12.79 2.38
CA ILE A 95 -3.76 -12.29 1.02
C ILE A 95 -2.84 -11.09 0.80
N ASN A 96 -2.02 -11.15 -0.21
CA ASN A 96 -1.14 -10.08 -0.62
C ASN A 96 -1.64 -9.50 -1.95
N LEU A 97 -2.23 -8.31 -1.88
CA LEU A 97 -2.60 -7.52 -3.03
C LEU A 97 -1.67 -6.31 -3.05
N PRO A 98 -0.47 -6.43 -3.65
CA PRO A 98 0.48 -5.33 -3.62
C PRO A 98 -0.10 -4.12 -4.32
N ILE A 99 0.23 -2.96 -3.79
CA ILE A 99 -0.08 -1.67 -4.38
C ILE A 99 0.89 -1.47 -5.53
N ASP A 100 0.41 -1.63 -6.77
CA ASP A 100 1.16 -1.28 -7.96
C ASP A 100 1.29 0.24 -8.04
N TYR A 101 2.42 0.78 -7.62
CA TYR A 101 2.69 2.20 -7.66
C TYR A 101 3.53 2.56 -8.88
N ASN A 102 2.93 3.34 -9.80
CA ASN A 102 3.62 3.85 -10.97
C ASN A 102 4.22 5.23 -10.67
N LEU A 103 5.54 5.32 -10.60
CA LEU A 103 6.25 6.58 -10.37
C LEU A 103 5.98 7.65 -11.45
N SER A 104 5.59 7.23 -12.65
CA SER A 104 5.23 8.13 -13.75
C SER A 104 3.74 8.51 -13.78
N GLY A 105 2.93 8.04 -12.86
CA GLY A 105 1.46 8.02 -12.97
C GLY A 105 0.67 9.03 -12.12
N GLY A 106 1.30 10.09 -11.62
CA GLY A 106 0.63 11.10 -10.79
C GLY A 106 0.62 10.77 -9.29
N GLY A 107 -0.04 11.60 -8.50
CA GLY A 107 0.06 11.61 -7.03
C GLY A 107 -0.24 10.29 -6.32
N PHE A 108 0.42 10.09 -5.21
CA PHE A 108 0.36 8.87 -4.38
C PHE A 108 -1.08 8.53 -3.95
N SER A 109 -1.86 9.56 -3.60
CA SER A 109 -3.24 9.40 -3.13
C SER A 109 -4.17 8.80 -4.18
N SER A 110 -4.06 9.26 -5.44
CA SER A 110 -4.95 8.82 -6.53
C SER A 110 -4.73 7.36 -6.89
N GLN A 111 -3.49 6.91 -6.88
CA GLN A 111 -3.15 5.53 -7.19
C GLN A 111 -3.57 4.57 -6.07
N LEU A 112 -3.43 4.96 -4.81
CA LEU A 112 -3.88 4.16 -3.67
C LEU A 112 -5.40 3.99 -3.65
N LYS A 113 -6.17 5.05 -3.94
CA LYS A 113 -7.65 4.99 -4.00
C LYS A 113 -8.17 3.91 -4.96
N GLN A 114 -7.42 3.58 -6.02
CA GLN A 114 -7.79 2.52 -6.95
C GLN A 114 -7.64 1.10 -6.37
N GLN A 115 -6.90 0.95 -5.29
CA GLN A 115 -6.50 -0.35 -4.74
C GLN A 115 -7.34 -0.79 -3.54
N GLY A 116 -7.95 0.15 -2.81
CA GLY A 116 -8.75 -0.16 -1.62
C GLY A 116 -9.32 1.10 -0.96
N ILE A 117 -9.90 0.94 0.21
CA ILE A 117 -10.33 2.07 1.03
C ILE A 117 -9.08 2.69 1.66
N VAL A 118 -8.74 3.89 1.21
CA VAL A 118 -7.58 4.63 1.71
C VAL A 118 -8.02 5.63 2.75
N SER A 119 -7.36 5.62 3.89
CA SER A 119 -7.53 6.63 4.93
C SER A 119 -6.17 7.18 5.37
N ASN A 120 -6.21 8.34 6.04
CA ASN A 120 -5.03 8.99 6.58
C ASN A 120 -5.14 9.09 8.10
N ARG A 121 -4.09 8.69 8.80
CA ARG A 121 -3.88 9.04 10.20
C ARG A 121 -2.85 10.15 10.26
N TRP A 122 -3.31 11.39 10.45
CA TRP A 122 -2.44 12.54 10.57
C TRP A 122 -1.65 12.50 11.88
N LEU A 123 -0.35 12.73 11.79
CA LEU A 123 0.56 12.87 12.92
C LEU A 123 0.97 14.34 13.12
N VAL A 124 1.19 15.09 12.03
CA VAL A 124 1.58 16.50 12.05
C VAL A 124 0.93 17.22 10.88
N ARG A 125 0.37 18.40 11.13
CA ARG A 125 -0.11 19.38 10.14
C ARG A 125 0.07 20.78 10.70
N GLU A 126 1.24 21.36 10.51
CA GLU A 126 1.59 22.67 11.12
C GLU A 126 2.53 23.49 10.24
N LEU A 127 2.56 24.80 10.48
CA LEU A 127 3.61 25.68 9.95
C LEU A 127 4.78 25.71 10.92
N ILE A 128 5.98 25.51 10.40
CA ILE A 128 7.23 25.55 11.15
C ILE A 128 8.26 26.48 10.50
N ALA A 129 9.24 26.94 11.28
CA ALA A 129 10.36 27.69 10.74
C ALA A 129 11.22 26.76 9.82
N ASN A 130 11.59 27.26 8.66
CA ASN A 130 12.43 26.53 7.70
C ASN A 130 13.89 26.52 8.16
N LYS A 131 14.25 25.61 9.05
CA LYS A 131 15.62 25.42 9.55
C LYS A 131 16.50 24.57 8.63
N HIS A 132 15.92 23.88 7.66
CA HIS A 132 16.57 22.91 6.77
C HIS A 132 16.47 23.32 5.29
N HIS A 133 16.44 24.63 5.02
CA HIS A 133 16.28 25.17 3.66
C HIS A 133 17.30 24.63 2.66
N GLN A 134 18.54 24.37 3.10
CA GLN A 134 19.58 23.80 2.23
C GLN A 134 19.30 22.35 1.84
N GLU A 135 18.74 21.55 2.76
CA GLU A 135 18.39 20.16 2.49
C GLU A 135 17.18 20.05 1.56
N TYR A 136 16.19 20.94 1.77
CA TYR A 136 14.93 20.90 1.04
C TYR A 136 14.96 21.71 -0.25
N ASP A 137 15.98 22.55 -0.43
CA ASP A 137 16.12 23.48 -1.56
C ASP A 137 14.93 24.48 -1.66
N ILE A 138 14.37 24.78 -0.52
CA ILE A 138 13.26 25.73 -0.33
C ILE A 138 13.86 27.03 0.23
N GLY A 139 13.43 28.19 -0.29
CA GLY A 139 13.98 29.49 0.11
C GLY A 139 14.05 29.72 1.63
N SER A 140 15.10 30.41 2.11
CA SER A 140 15.53 30.47 3.51
C SER A 140 14.63 31.26 4.46
N ASN A 141 13.85 32.20 3.96
CA ASN A 141 13.09 33.16 4.79
C ASN A 141 11.61 32.84 4.92
N GLN A 142 11.19 31.63 4.64
CA GLN A 142 9.80 31.23 4.62
C GLN A 142 9.47 30.28 5.76
N LEU A 143 8.24 30.41 6.27
CA LEU A 143 7.62 29.30 6.98
C LEU A 143 7.36 28.17 5.98
N ILE A 144 7.39 26.95 6.49
CA ILE A 144 7.06 25.76 5.72
C ILE A 144 5.95 24.99 6.42
N ALA A 145 5.00 24.51 5.65
CA ALA A 145 4.04 23.53 6.12
C ALA A 145 4.76 22.17 6.24
N LYS A 146 4.68 21.59 7.42
CA LYS A 146 5.12 20.21 7.70
C LYS A 146 3.88 19.34 7.83
N LEU A 147 3.80 18.35 6.97
CA LEU A 147 2.79 17.30 7.00
C LEU A 147 3.46 15.99 7.36
N LYS A 148 2.92 15.25 8.32
CA LYS A 148 3.32 13.85 8.59
C LYS A 148 2.05 13.02 8.76
N ARG A 149 1.93 11.94 8.01
CA ARG A 149 0.78 11.03 8.09
C ARG A 149 1.18 9.58 7.89
N VAL A 150 0.34 8.71 8.40
CA VAL A 150 0.35 7.29 8.06
C VAL A 150 -0.77 7.04 7.06
N ARG A 151 -0.44 6.41 5.95
CA ARG A 151 -1.43 5.92 4.99
C ARG A 151 -1.88 4.54 5.40
N LEU A 152 -3.19 4.34 5.41
CA LEU A 152 -3.80 3.06 5.68
C LEU A 152 -4.59 2.62 4.45
N VAL A 153 -4.49 1.34 4.13
CA VAL A 153 -5.35 0.66 3.14
C VAL A 153 -6.10 -0.42 3.88
N ASP A 154 -7.44 -0.34 3.90
CA ASP A 154 -8.30 -1.23 4.69
C ASP A 154 -7.87 -1.31 6.18
N ASP A 155 -7.54 -0.16 6.79
CA ASP A 155 -7.07 0.01 8.17
C ASP A 155 -5.66 -0.53 8.48
N ILE A 156 -4.93 -0.98 7.46
CA ILE A 156 -3.55 -1.48 7.61
C ILE A 156 -2.56 -0.37 7.26
N PRO A 157 -1.58 -0.05 8.13
CA PRO A 157 -0.58 0.95 7.85
C PRO A 157 0.38 0.47 6.76
N VAL A 158 0.41 1.19 5.62
CA VAL A 158 1.21 0.79 4.45
C VAL A 158 2.37 1.73 4.17
N SER A 159 2.27 3.02 4.56
CA SER A 159 3.39 3.96 4.45
C SER A 159 3.31 5.09 5.47
N ILE A 160 4.47 5.70 5.73
CA ILE A 160 4.62 6.95 6.48
C ILE A 160 5.08 8.00 5.49
N GLU A 161 4.33 9.09 5.37
CA GLU A 161 4.68 10.23 4.53
C GLU A 161 5.03 11.43 5.39
N THR A 162 6.14 12.09 5.06
CA THR A 162 6.54 13.37 5.62
C THR A 162 6.80 14.33 4.47
N THR A 163 6.13 15.47 4.46
CA THR A 163 6.20 16.44 3.37
C THR A 163 6.40 17.83 3.92
N TYR A 164 7.25 18.61 3.26
CA TYR A 164 7.56 20.00 3.55
C TYR A 164 7.20 20.84 2.32
N ILE A 165 6.44 21.92 2.55
CA ILE A 165 5.86 22.74 1.50
C ILE A 165 6.05 24.20 1.90
N PRO A 166 6.57 25.10 1.03
CA PRO A 166 6.61 26.52 1.33
C PRO A 166 5.20 27.04 1.68
N GLU A 167 5.10 27.89 2.71
CA GLU A 167 3.82 28.41 3.23
C GLU A 167 2.93 28.97 2.12
N GLN A 168 3.51 29.65 1.14
CA GLN A 168 2.75 30.23 0.02
C GLN A 168 1.94 29.20 -0.80
N PHE A 169 2.35 27.93 -0.81
CA PHE A 169 1.68 26.85 -1.53
C PHE A 169 0.74 26.01 -0.63
N LEU A 170 0.86 26.18 0.70
CA LEU A 170 -0.04 25.58 1.68
C LEU A 170 -0.06 26.41 2.98
N PRO A 171 -0.77 27.54 3.02
CA PRO A 171 -0.78 28.43 4.17
C PRO A 171 -1.57 27.89 5.38
N ARG A 172 -2.46 26.95 5.16
CA ARG A 172 -3.28 26.34 6.22
C ARG A 172 -3.18 24.81 6.17
N PRO A 173 -2.02 24.23 6.59
CA PRO A 173 -1.82 22.78 6.58
C PRO A 173 -2.80 22.03 7.50
N ASP A 174 -3.30 22.68 8.53
CA ASP A 174 -4.29 22.17 9.49
C ASP A 174 -5.66 21.88 8.82
N LEU A 175 -6.00 22.56 7.73
CA LEU A 175 -7.24 22.37 6.97
C LEU A 175 -7.11 21.34 5.84
N LEU A 176 -5.91 20.83 5.57
CA LEU A 176 -5.74 19.81 4.52
C LEU A 176 -6.35 18.48 4.98
N GLU A 177 -7.42 18.04 4.34
CA GLU A 177 -8.12 16.80 4.72
C GLU A 177 -7.56 15.57 4.03
N GLU A 178 -7.50 15.55 2.70
CA GLU A 178 -7.16 14.33 1.96
C GLU A 178 -5.92 14.45 1.07
N SER A 179 -6.01 15.19 -0.03
CA SER A 179 -5.00 15.21 -1.09
C SER A 179 -4.41 16.59 -1.30
N LEU A 180 -3.09 16.69 -1.13
CA LEU A 180 -2.33 17.91 -1.43
C LEU A 180 -2.48 18.30 -2.91
N TYR A 181 -2.43 17.35 -3.83
CA TYR A 181 -2.48 17.61 -5.26
C TYR A 181 -3.87 17.99 -5.74
N GLU A 182 -4.93 17.47 -5.12
CA GLU A 182 -6.30 17.95 -5.35
C GLU A 182 -6.46 19.39 -4.86
N TYR A 183 -5.92 19.71 -3.69
CA TYR A 183 -5.89 21.09 -3.18
C TYR A 183 -5.13 22.01 -4.14
N TRP A 184 -3.95 21.65 -4.60
CA TRP A 184 -3.18 22.46 -5.55
C TRP A 184 -3.91 22.64 -6.89
N GLY A 185 -4.55 21.60 -7.41
CA GLY A 185 -5.37 21.70 -8.60
C GLY A 185 -6.50 22.73 -8.46
N GLN A 186 -7.16 22.78 -7.28
CA GLN A 186 -8.20 23.77 -6.98
C GLN A 186 -7.64 25.20 -6.84
N GLN A 187 -6.39 25.33 -6.39
CA GLN A 187 -5.70 26.61 -6.26
C GLN A 187 -5.00 27.07 -7.56
N GLY A 188 -5.05 26.29 -8.62
CA GLY A 188 -4.35 26.58 -9.88
C GLY A 188 -2.83 26.49 -9.78
N ILE A 189 -2.30 25.71 -8.82
CA ILE A 189 -0.87 25.47 -8.66
C ILE A 189 -0.49 24.31 -9.58
N ASP A 190 0.24 24.63 -10.63
CA ASP A 190 0.71 23.64 -11.61
C ASP A 190 1.95 22.92 -11.11
N ILE A 191 1.98 21.60 -11.32
CA ILE A 191 3.14 20.74 -11.16
C ILE A 191 3.77 20.54 -12.53
N ASP A 192 5.11 20.66 -12.62
CA ASP A 192 5.86 20.45 -13.86
C ASP A 192 6.75 19.20 -13.77
N ILE A 193 7.73 19.21 -12.87
CA ILE A 193 8.70 18.12 -12.72
C ILE A 193 8.60 17.50 -11.32
N GLN A 194 8.68 16.19 -11.28
CA GLN A 194 8.85 15.44 -10.05
C GLN A 194 10.11 14.56 -10.12
N GLU A 195 10.99 14.74 -9.16
CA GLU A 195 12.21 13.96 -9.00
C GLU A 195 12.03 12.95 -7.89
N TYR A 196 12.35 11.69 -8.18
CA TYR A 196 12.26 10.59 -7.21
C TYR A 196 13.62 9.95 -6.99
N THR A 197 13.95 9.70 -5.71
CA THR A 197 15.09 8.87 -5.33
C THR A 197 14.60 7.74 -4.44
N LEU A 198 14.89 6.50 -4.82
CA LEU A 198 14.49 5.31 -4.07
C LEU A 198 15.71 4.66 -3.43
N ALA A 199 15.58 4.27 -2.17
CA ALA A 199 16.63 3.54 -1.45
C ALA A 199 16.02 2.50 -0.51
N ILE A 200 16.76 1.40 -0.31
CA ILE A 200 16.45 0.45 0.77
C ILE A 200 16.69 1.15 2.10
N TYR A 201 15.75 1.01 3.01
CA TYR A 201 15.75 1.71 4.28
C TYR A 201 15.44 0.74 5.44
N ARG A 202 16.13 0.92 6.56
CA ARG A 202 15.80 0.24 7.82
C ARG A 202 15.03 1.23 8.70
N PRO A 203 13.84 0.87 9.20
CA PRO A 203 13.05 1.77 10.01
C PRO A 203 13.73 2.06 11.34
N THR A 204 13.43 3.23 11.89
CA THR A 204 13.62 3.49 13.32
C THR A 204 12.62 2.63 14.12
N ILE A 205 12.82 2.54 15.43
CA ILE A 205 11.89 1.80 16.31
C ILE A 205 10.47 2.39 16.20
N GLU A 206 10.34 3.73 16.23
CA GLU A 206 9.05 4.41 16.08
C GLU A 206 8.36 4.09 14.74
N GLU A 207 9.12 4.14 13.64
CA GLU A 207 8.58 3.84 12.31
C GLU A 207 8.17 2.36 12.17
N ALA A 208 8.95 1.46 12.77
CA ALA A 208 8.64 0.04 12.79
C ALA A 208 7.35 -0.24 13.57
N ASP A 209 7.17 0.40 14.72
CA ASP A 209 5.95 0.30 15.53
C ASP A 209 4.73 0.86 14.77
N ILE A 210 4.89 2.02 14.10
CA ILE A 210 3.81 2.64 13.32
C ILE A 210 3.37 1.76 12.16
N LEU A 211 4.32 1.10 11.46
CA LEU A 211 4.07 0.23 10.31
C LEU A 211 3.81 -1.23 10.69
N GLU A 212 3.84 -1.55 11.99
CA GLU A 212 3.64 -2.91 12.53
C GLU A 212 4.61 -3.95 11.92
N VAL A 213 5.87 -3.55 11.72
CA VAL A 213 6.93 -4.39 11.17
C VAL A 213 8.07 -4.61 12.18
N SER A 214 8.95 -5.57 11.92
CA SER A 214 10.19 -5.71 12.69
C SER A 214 11.14 -4.53 12.42
N PRO A 215 11.91 -4.04 13.40
CA PRO A 215 12.94 -3.03 13.19
C PRO A 215 14.03 -3.45 12.18
N THR A 216 14.16 -4.73 11.92
CA THR A 216 15.09 -5.27 10.90
C THR A 216 14.45 -5.46 9.54
N PHE A 217 13.14 -5.20 9.41
CA PHE A 217 12.40 -5.38 8.16
C PHE A 217 12.84 -4.35 7.11
N PRO A 218 13.20 -4.77 5.89
CA PRO A 218 13.60 -3.83 4.85
C PRO A 218 12.39 -3.07 4.32
N LEU A 219 12.48 -1.75 4.32
CA LEU A 219 11.51 -0.83 3.74
C LEU A 219 12.12 -0.15 2.50
N ILE A 220 11.30 0.51 1.71
CA ILE A 220 11.75 1.43 0.67
C ILE A 220 11.47 2.85 1.15
N LYS A 221 12.50 3.69 1.10
CA LYS A 221 12.39 5.13 1.31
C LYS A 221 12.46 5.83 -0.04
N ILE A 222 11.42 6.60 -0.32
CA ILE A 222 11.34 7.46 -1.50
C ILE A 222 11.54 8.89 -1.03
N LYS A 223 12.47 9.61 -1.64
CA LYS A 223 12.56 11.07 -1.56
C LYS A 223 11.91 11.64 -2.81
N LEU A 224 11.17 12.72 -2.64
CA LEU A 224 10.43 13.40 -3.70
C LEU A 224 10.77 14.88 -3.65
N LYS A 225 11.09 15.46 -4.80
CA LYS A 225 11.05 16.92 -5.04
C LYS A 225 10.04 17.20 -6.14
N THR A 226 9.18 18.18 -5.91
CA THR A 226 8.19 18.63 -6.90
C THR A 226 8.48 20.09 -7.26
N HIS A 227 8.57 20.36 -8.55
CA HIS A 227 8.80 21.70 -9.10
C HIS A 227 7.55 22.20 -9.81
N ASN A 228 7.33 23.50 -9.73
CA ASN A 228 6.33 24.19 -10.56
C ASN A 228 6.92 24.59 -11.92
N LYS A 229 6.12 25.14 -12.82
CA LYS A 229 6.54 25.63 -14.14
C LYS A 229 7.56 26.78 -14.09
N CYS A 230 7.70 27.45 -12.96
CA CYS A 230 8.72 28.49 -12.76
C CYS A 230 10.07 27.90 -12.30
N GLY A 231 10.13 26.60 -12.03
CA GLY A 231 11.31 25.92 -11.52
C GLY A 231 11.47 25.97 -9.99
N ASP A 232 10.49 26.57 -9.26
CA ASP A 232 10.53 26.60 -7.80
C ASP A 232 10.23 25.22 -7.23
N VAL A 233 10.94 24.84 -6.16
CA VAL A 233 10.62 23.65 -5.37
C VAL A 233 9.38 23.96 -4.52
N ILE A 234 8.26 23.33 -4.84
CA ILE A 234 6.99 23.50 -4.13
C ILE A 234 6.71 22.38 -3.11
N GLU A 235 7.47 21.28 -3.19
CA GLU A 235 7.36 20.15 -2.26
C GLU A 235 8.70 19.46 -2.13
N TYR A 236 9.06 19.12 -0.91
CA TYR A 236 10.07 18.13 -0.58
C TYR A 236 9.45 17.05 0.31
N GLY A 237 9.44 15.82 -0.16
CA GLY A 237 8.77 14.71 0.50
C GLY A 237 9.70 13.53 0.80
N SER A 238 9.33 12.78 1.82
CA SER A 238 9.89 11.47 2.13
C SER A 238 8.77 10.50 2.45
N ILE A 239 8.75 9.37 1.75
CA ILE A 239 7.75 8.32 1.92
C ILE A 239 8.48 7.05 2.28
N ILE A 240 8.11 6.44 3.40
CA ILE A 240 8.62 5.15 3.86
C ILE A 240 7.54 4.12 3.58
N CYS A 241 7.80 3.20 2.66
CA CYS A 241 6.84 2.22 2.16
C CYS A 241 7.14 0.83 2.70
N ASN A 242 6.12 0.14 3.16
CA ASN A 242 6.19 -1.26 3.54
C ASN A 242 6.28 -2.13 2.28
N THR A 243 7.41 -2.84 2.09
CA THR A 243 7.69 -3.64 0.90
C THR A 243 6.79 -4.86 0.72
N ASP A 244 6.09 -5.30 1.76
CA ASP A 244 5.06 -6.34 1.64
C ASP A 244 3.84 -5.84 0.84
N TYR A 245 3.66 -4.50 0.74
CA TYR A 245 2.45 -3.88 0.18
C TYR A 245 2.69 -3.13 -1.12
N TYR A 246 3.94 -2.73 -1.43
CA TYR A 246 4.24 -1.90 -2.59
C TYR A 246 5.06 -2.62 -3.64
N HIS A 247 4.60 -2.56 -4.89
CA HIS A 247 5.41 -2.82 -6.07
C HIS A 247 5.59 -1.51 -6.84
N PHE A 248 6.84 -1.07 -6.99
CA PHE A 248 7.14 0.13 -7.76
C PHE A 248 7.35 -0.23 -9.21
N LYS A 249 6.60 0.47 -10.09
CA LYS A 249 6.69 0.35 -11.54
C LYS A 249 7.04 1.70 -12.14
N PHE A 250 7.80 1.71 -13.19
CA PHE A 250 8.02 2.89 -14.02
C PHE A 250 8.19 2.44 -15.48
N ASN A 251 7.60 3.22 -16.40
CA ASN A 251 7.70 2.99 -17.82
C ASN A 251 8.64 4.04 -18.41
N ILE A 252 9.68 3.59 -19.11
CA ILE A 252 10.62 4.48 -19.78
C ILE A 252 10.40 4.32 -21.27
N LYS A 253 10.12 5.43 -21.97
CA LYS A 253 10.14 5.47 -23.42
C LYS A 253 11.60 5.52 -23.86
N VAL A 254 12.07 4.47 -24.54
CA VAL A 254 13.42 4.45 -25.11
C VAL A 254 13.32 5.06 -26.49
N GLU A 255 13.99 6.19 -26.70
CA GLU A 255 14.23 6.78 -28.02
C GLU A 255 15.55 6.22 -28.53
N LEU A 256 15.50 5.45 -29.63
CA LEU A 256 16.65 4.88 -30.33
C LEU A 256 17.10 5.82 -31.46
#